data_b30b7350e240dfa35db9acceb312c834
#
_entry.id   b30b7350e240dfa35db9acceb312c834
#
_cell.length_a   1.000
_cell.length_b   1.000
_cell.length_c   1.000
_cell.angle_alpha   90.00
_cell.angle_beta   90.00
_cell.angle_gamma   90.00
#
_symmetry.space_group_name_H-M   'P 1'
#
loop_
_entity.id
_entity.type
_entity.pdbx_description
1 polymer ?
#
loop_
_entity_poly.entity_id
_entity_poly.type
_entity_poly.pdbx_seq_one_letter_code
_entity_poly.pdbx_strand_id
1 'polypeptide(L)'
;VPEIKERVYTVPLTVHFGQEEYIDGVTIDHKTFYEKLVGSDVLPTTSQATPNDFIGAFETARQAGEAAVVITLASKFSGTYQGAVIAAAEYENIYVVDGASAAMGTGILVELAFRLLDAGSSAEEIAKALEEEKKNIVIVALVDTLEYLKRGGRISKTAAFAGGILNIKPVISVTDG
;
A
#
# COMPACT_ATOMS: atom_id res chain seq x y z
N VAL A 1 11.19 2.19 -10.65
CA VAL A 1 12.53 1.97 -11.22
C VAL A 1 12.72 0.47 -11.33
N PRO A 2 13.05 -0.11 -12.51
CA PRO A 2 13.19 -1.56 -12.70
C PRO A 2 14.14 -2.22 -11.70
N GLU A 3 15.29 -1.60 -11.45
CA GLU A 3 16.35 -2.08 -10.55
C GLU A 3 15.88 -2.22 -9.08
N ILE A 4 14.96 -1.37 -8.62
CA ILE A 4 14.37 -1.46 -7.28
C ILE A 4 13.43 -2.65 -7.20
N LYS A 5 12.65 -2.92 -8.24
CA LYS A 5 11.64 -3.99 -8.24
C LYS A 5 12.23 -5.38 -7.97
N GLU A 6 13.44 -5.64 -8.43
CA GLU A 6 14.14 -6.92 -8.22
C GLU A 6 14.69 -7.08 -6.80
N ARG A 7 14.81 -5.98 -6.05
CA ARG A 7 15.35 -5.94 -4.68
C ARG A 7 14.25 -5.88 -3.62
N VAL A 8 12.99 -5.75 -4.01
CA VAL A 8 11.84 -5.63 -3.10
C VAL A 8 11.12 -6.96 -2.99
N TYR A 9 10.90 -7.42 -1.77
CA TYR A 9 9.93 -8.48 -1.50
C TYR A 9 8.54 -7.83 -1.36
N THR A 10 7.59 -8.27 -2.18
CA THR A 10 6.23 -7.75 -2.15
C THR A 10 5.30 -8.73 -1.44
N VAL A 11 4.60 -8.26 -0.41
CA VAL A 11 3.49 -8.98 0.22
C VAL A 11 2.20 -8.47 -0.45
N PRO A 12 1.55 -9.29 -1.30
CA PRO A 12 0.44 -8.85 -2.12
C PRO A 12 -0.86 -8.71 -1.33
N LEU A 13 -1.77 -7.88 -1.84
CA LEU A 13 -3.18 -7.88 -1.44
C LEU A 13 -3.94 -8.95 -2.23
N THR A 14 -5.14 -9.30 -1.75
CA THR A 14 -6.07 -10.14 -2.50
C THR A 14 -7.12 -9.26 -3.19
N VAL A 15 -7.41 -9.55 -4.45
CA VAL A 15 -8.44 -8.89 -5.25
C VAL A 15 -9.59 -9.85 -5.49
N HIS A 16 -10.83 -9.41 -5.27
CA HIS A 16 -12.04 -10.21 -5.46
C HIS A 16 -12.92 -9.62 -6.55
N PHE A 17 -13.32 -10.42 -7.52
CA PHE A 17 -14.39 -10.14 -8.47
C PHE A 17 -15.56 -11.09 -8.19
N GLY A 18 -16.49 -10.65 -7.34
CA GLY A 18 -17.57 -11.52 -6.87
C GLY A 18 -17.04 -12.70 -6.05
N GLN A 19 -17.13 -13.90 -6.60
CA GLN A 19 -16.64 -15.14 -5.98
C GLN A 19 -15.21 -15.52 -6.43
N GLU A 20 -14.68 -14.84 -7.42
CA GLU A 20 -13.32 -15.09 -7.90
C GLU A 20 -12.32 -14.34 -7.04
N GLU A 21 -11.22 -15.00 -6.69
CA GLU A 21 -10.15 -14.46 -5.85
C GLU A 21 -8.82 -14.51 -6.59
N TYR A 22 -8.07 -13.41 -6.49
CA TYR A 22 -6.79 -13.23 -7.17
C TYR A 22 -5.77 -12.62 -6.22
N ILE A 23 -4.52 -13.03 -6.36
CA ILE A 23 -3.38 -12.42 -5.67
C ILE A 23 -2.80 -11.33 -6.59
N ASP A 24 -2.80 -10.08 -6.11
CA ASP A 24 -2.40 -8.92 -6.89
C ASP A 24 -0.95 -9.03 -7.39
N GLY A 25 -0.77 -8.86 -8.69
CA GLY A 25 0.53 -8.99 -9.35
C GLY A 25 1.10 -10.42 -9.46
N VAL A 26 0.37 -11.44 -8.95
CA VAL A 26 0.79 -12.86 -8.99
C VAL A 26 -0.16 -13.67 -9.85
N THR A 27 -1.45 -13.72 -9.51
CA THR A 27 -2.46 -14.48 -10.27
C THR A 27 -3.37 -13.58 -11.12
N ILE A 28 -3.26 -12.26 -10.96
CA ILE A 28 -3.86 -11.26 -11.83
C ILE A 28 -2.85 -10.16 -12.13
N ASP A 29 -2.64 -9.86 -13.40
CA ASP A 29 -1.84 -8.72 -13.84
C ASP A 29 -2.72 -7.48 -14.10
N HIS A 30 -2.08 -6.32 -14.32
CA HIS A 30 -2.80 -5.07 -14.56
C HIS A 30 -3.73 -5.14 -15.77
N LYS A 31 -3.30 -5.81 -16.86
CA LYS A 31 -4.10 -5.91 -18.07
C LYS A 31 -5.37 -6.70 -17.81
N THR A 32 -5.24 -7.88 -17.24
CA THR A 32 -6.36 -8.77 -16.89
C THR A 32 -7.30 -8.11 -15.88
N PHE A 33 -6.75 -7.37 -14.91
CA PHE A 33 -7.54 -6.61 -13.94
C PHE A 33 -8.44 -5.59 -14.64
N TYR A 34 -7.89 -4.77 -15.54
CA TYR A 34 -8.67 -3.75 -16.23
C TYR A 34 -9.64 -4.34 -17.25
N GLU A 35 -9.32 -5.43 -17.93
CA GLU A 35 -10.24 -6.16 -18.78
C GLU A 35 -11.46 -6.67 -18.01
N LYS A 36 -11.23 -7.26 -16.82
CA LYS A 36 -12.30 -7.69 -15.93
C LYS A 36 -13.11 -6.50 -15.38
N LEU A 37 -12.44 -5.43 -14.97
CA LEU A 37 -13.10 -4.23 -14.44
C LEU A 37 -14.07 -3.60 -15.45
N VAL A 38 -13.69 -3.56 -16.73
CA VAL A 38 -14.52 -3.00 -17.80
C VAL A 38 -15.59 -3.99 -18.25
N GLY A 39 -15.29 -5.28 -18.24
CA GLY A 39 -16.19 -6.35 -18.70
C GLY A 39 -17.17 -6.87 -17.66
N SER A 40 -17.11 -6.40 -16.41
CA SER A 40 -17.94 -6.90 -15.30
C SER A 40 -18.84 -5.80 -14.73
N ASP A 41 -20.07 -6.15 -14.43
CA ASP A 41 -20.99 -5.29 -13.65
C ASP A 41 -20.65 -5.31 -12.14
N VAL A 42 -19.77 -6.22 -11.70
CA VAL A 42 -19.37 -6.37 -10.31
C VAL A 42 -18.08 -5.58 -10.07
N LEU A 43 -18.13 -4.59 -9.18
CA LEU A 43 -16.95 -3.86 -8.77
C LEU A 43 -16.03 -4.77 -7.93
N PRO A 44 -14.72 -4.75 -8.20
CA PRO A 44 -13.76 -5.49 -7.39
C PRO A 44 -13.68 -4.91 -5.98
N THR A 45 -13.40 -5.80 -5.05
CA THR A 45 -13.01 -5.46 -3.66
C THR A 45 -11.63 -6.00 -3.37
N THR A 46 -11.01 -5.55 -2.28
CA THR A 46 -9.70 -6.03 -1.86
C THR A 46 -9.72 -6.48 -0.42
N SER A 47 -8.95 -7.51 -0.11
CA SER A 47 -8.60 -7.89 1.25
C SER A 47 -7.17 -7.45 1.56
N GLN A 48 -6.95 -7.01 2.79
CA GLN A 48 -5.63 -6.67 3.31
C GLN A 48 -4.70 -7.88 3.36
N ALA A 49 -3.40 -7.66 3.33
CA ALA A 49 -2.45 -8.67 3.73
C ALA A 49 -2.60 -8.96 5.23
N THR A 50 -2.70 -10.25 5.56
CA THR A 50 -2.85 -10.73 6.94
C THR A 50 -1.50 -10.87 7.63
N PRO A 51 -1.43 -11.00 8.98
CA PRO A 51 -0.16 -11.29 9.64
C PRO A 51 0.55 -12.52 9.07
N ASN A 52 -0.19 -13.55 8.70
CA ASN A 52 0.37 -14.79 8.14
C ASN A 52 1.08 -14.58 6.79
N ASP A 53 0.62 -13.62 5.99
CA ASP A 53 1.22 -13.32 4.70
C ASP A 53 2.62 -12.68 4.84
N PHE A 54 2.92 -12.06 5.97
CA PHE A 54 4.23 -11.46 6.27
C PHE A 54 5.23 -12.46 6.83
N ILE A 55 4.78 -13.52 7.51
CA ILE A 55 5.65 -14.47 8.23
C ILE A 55 6.70 -15.07 7.30
N GLY A 56 6.34 -15.46 6.08
CA GLY A 56 7.30 -16.07 5.16
C GLY A 56 8.49 -15.16 4.81
N ALA A 57 8.21 -13.86 4.59
CA ALA A 57 9.26 -12.86 4.34
C ALA A 57 10.13 -12.62 5.58
N PHE A 58 9.52 -12.52 6.76
CA PHE A 58 10.21 -12.28 8.01
C PHE A 58 11.09 -13.46 8.42
N GLU A 59 10.61 -14.69 8.24
CA GLU A 59 11.43 -15.89 8.45
C GLU A 59 12.62 -15.97 7.50
N THR A 60 12.45 -15.55 6.24
CA THR A 60 13.56 -15.49 5.29
C THR A 60 14.62 -14.51 5.75
N ALA A 61 14.25 -13.29 6.16
CA ALA A 61 15.17 -12.30 6.70
C ALA A 61 15.87 -12.80 7.99
N ARG A 62 15.10 -13.39 8.91
CA ARG A 62 15.63 -13.97 10.15
C ARG A 62 16.67 -15.06 9.90
N GLN A 63 16.38 -15.97 8.97
CA GLN A 63 17.31 -17.07 8.63
C GLN A 63 18.59 -16.57 7.95
N ALA A 64 18.48 -15.47 7.19
CA ALA A 64 19.65 -14.81 6.59
C ALA A 64 20.45 -13.97 7.60
N GLY A 65 19.94 -13.76 8.81
CA GLY A 65 20.54 -12.84 9.79
C GLY A 65 20.44 -11.38 9.37
N GLU A 66 19.47 -11.05 8.53
CA GLU A 66 19.23 -9.71 7.97
C GLU A 66 18.14 -8.98 8.74
N ALA A 67 18.20 -7.65 8.70
CA ALA A 67 17.11 -6.79 9.12
C ALA A 67 16.25 -6.41 7.92
N ALA A 68 14.95 -6.13 8.16
CA ALA A 68 14.08 -5.67 7.11
C ALA A 68 13.29 -4.41 7.51
N VAL A 69 13.07 -3.53 6.53
CA VAL A 69 12.14 -2.40 6.62
C VAL A 69 10.92 -2.73 5.81
N VAL A 70 9.76 -2.71 6.46
CA VAL A 70 8.45 -2.99 5.86
C VAL A 70 7.72 -1.68 5.66
N ILE A 71 7.42 -1.34 4.42
CA ILE A 71 6.69 -0.11 4.09
C ILE A 71 5.30 -0.52 3.59
N THR A 72 4.26 -0.12 4.30
CA THR A 72 2.88 -0.43 3.92
C THR A 72 2.18 0.78 3.31
N LEU A 73 1.06 0.55 2.66
CA LEU A 73 0.11 1.64 2.40
C LEU A 73 -0.48 2.15 3.72
N ALA A 74 -1.09 3.35 3.66
CA ALA A 74 -1.63 4.02 4.83
C ALA A 74 -2.55 3.12 5.67
N SER A 75 -2.33 3.10 6.98
CA SER A 75 -3.17 2.39 7.95
C SER A 75 -4.63 2.85 7.93
N LYS A 76 -4.88 4.10 7.53
CA LYS A 76 -6.24 4.66 7.34
C LYS A 76 -7.00 4.01 6.18
N PHE A 77 -6.31 3.40 5.21
CA PHE A 77 -6.94 2.78 4.04
C PHE A 77 -7.05 1.27 4.13
N SER A 78 -6.16 0.64 4.90
CA SER A 78 -6.07 -0.82 4.98
C SER A 78 -5.50 -1.27 6.32
N GLY A 79 -6.00 -2.38 6.84
CA GLY A 79 -5.41 -3.04 8.01
C GLY A 79 -4.08 -3.76 7.72
N THR A 80 -3.53 -3.65 6.52
CA THR A 80 -2.23 -4.25 6.14
C THR A 80 -1.11 -3.80 7.08
N TYR A 81 -1.06 -2.51 7.44
CA TYR A 81 -0.09 -2.01 8.43
C TYR A 81 -0.21 -2.75 9.77
N GLN A 82 -1.42 -2.86 10.29
CA GLN A 82 -1.65 -3.56 11.56
C GLN A 82 -1.29 -5.05 11.46
N GLY A 83 -1.57 -5.69 10.31
CA GLY A 83 -1.15 -7.06 10.02
C GLY A 83 0.37 -7.22 10.07
N ALA A 84 1.11 -6.31 9.45
CA ALA A 84 2.58 -6.29 9.48
C ALA A 84 3.12 -6.09 10.89
N VAL A 85 2.55 -5.15 11.67
CA VAL A 85 2.95 -4.89 13.07
C VAL A 85 2.74 -6.12 13.95
N ILE A 86 1.59 -6.79 13.83
CA ILE A 86 1.31 -8.02 14.59
C ILE A 86 2.33 -9.11 14.23
N ALA A 87 2.60 -9.31 12.95
CA ALA A 87 3.57 -10.31 12.51
C ALA A 87 4.99 -9.97 12.97
N ALA A 88 5.38 -8.69 12.97
CA ALA A 88 6.71 -8.23 13.34
C ALA A 88 7.00 -8.35 14.86
N ALA A 89 5.98 -8.49 15.71
CA ALA A 89 6.14 -8.53 17.17
C ALA A 89 7.04 -9.68 17.67
N GLU A 90 7.20 -10.74 16.88
CA GLU A 90 8.04 -11.91 17.19
C GLU A 90 9.47 -11.78 16.63
N TYR A 91 9.84 -10.62 16.04
CA TYR A 91 11.10 -10.41 15.33
C TYR A 91 11.80 -9.14 15.81
N GLU A 92 13.07 -9.24 16.20
CA GLU A 92 13.83 -8.09 16.74
C GLU A 92 14.30 -7.11 15.65
N ASN A 93 14.48 -7.59 14.41
CA ASN A 93 15.12 -6.83 13.33
C ASN A 93 14.15 -6.43 12.20
N ILE A 94 12.85 -6.42 12.48
CA ILE A 94 11.82 -6.03 11.51
C ILE A 94 11.23 -4.68 11.92
N TYR A 95 11.37 -3.70 11.06
CA TYR A 95 10.92 -2.32 11.27
C TYR A 95 9.73 -2.02 10.35
N VAL A 96 8.55 -1.78 10.92
CA VAL A 96 7.32 -1.55 10.14
C VAL A 96 7.01 -0.07 10.12
N VAL A 97 6.89 0.49 8.93
CA VAL A 97 6.58 1.90 8.65
C VAL A 97 5.20 2.00 8.02
N ASP A 98 4.30 2.76 8.66
CA ASP A 98 3.06 3.20 8.02
C ASP A 98 3.42 4.25 6.97
N GLY A 99 3.25 3.94 5.69
CA GLY A 99 3.58 4.87 4.61
C GLY A 99 2.69 6.11 4.57
N ALA A 100 1.62 6.19 5.38
CA ALA A 100 0.65 7.29 5.44
C ALA A 100 0.15 7.74 4.04
N SER A 101 0.32 6.91 3.03
CA SER A 101 0.07 7.19 1.63
C SER A 101 -0.35 5.92 0.88
N ALA A 102 -0.55 6.05 -0.42
CA ALA A 102 -0.81 4.92 -1.32
C ALA A 102 -0.12 5.15 -2.68
N ALA A 103 -0.03 4.09 -3.48
CA ALA A 103 0.47 4.14 -4.84
C ALA A 103 1.83 4.87 -4.95
N MET A 104 1.87 6.02 -5.61
CA MET A 104 3.11 6.78 -5.86
C MET A 104 3.78 7.26 -4.57
N GLY A 105 3.01 7.63 -3.54
CA GLY A 105 3.58 8.09 -2.27
C GLY A 105 4.33 6.97 -1.53
N THR A 106 3.77 5.77 -1.51
CA THR A 106 4.48 4.59 -0.99
C THR A 106 5.73 4.29 -1.84
N GLY A 107 5.64 4.42 -3.17
CA GLY A 107 6.77 4.24 -4.07
C GLY A 107 7.93 5.21 -3.81
N ILE A 108 7.63 6.47 -3.47
CA ILE A 108 8.65 7.47 -3.09
C ILE A 108 9.39 7.04 -1.81
N LEU A 109 8.67 6.53 -0.80
CA LEU A 109 9.29 6.01 0.42
C LEU A 109 10.18 4.79 0.16
N VAL A 110 9.75 3.89 -0.72
CA VAL A 110 10.57 2.74 -1.13
C VAL A 110 11.84 3.21 -1.83
N GLU A 111 11.75 4.17 -2.74
CA GLU A 111 12.93 4.74 -3.40
C GLU A 111 13.89 5.40 -2.40
N LEU A 112 13.36 6.17 -1.45
CA LEU A 112 14.17 6.77 -0.39
C LEU A 112 14.85 5.71 0.48
N ALA A 113 14.14 4.64 0.86
CA ALA A 113 14.72 3.55 1.61
C ALA A 113 15.93 2.94 0.90
N PHE A 114 15.85 2.71 -0.41
CA PHE A 114 16.98 2.21 -1.19
C PHE A 114 18.14 3.18 -1.28
N ARG A 115 17.88 4.48 -1.43
CA ARG A 115 18.95 5.50 -1.41
C ARG A 115 19.71 5.50 -0.09
N LEU A 116 18.99 5.38 1.03
CA LEU A 116 19.60 5.31 2.37
C LEU A 116 20.37 4.00 2.57
N LEU A 117 19.81 2.88 2.10
CA LEU A 117 20.47 1.58 2.13
C LEU A 117 21.77 1.61 1.33
N ASP A 118 21.75 2.13 0.12
CA ASP A 118 22.92 2.23 -0.75
C ASP A 118 23.98 3.22 -0.19
N ALA A 119 23.55 4.15 0.68
CA ALA A 119 24.43 5.03 1.45
C ALA A 119 24.99 4.38 2.73
N GLY A 120 24.59 3.14 3.06
CA GLY A 120 25.09 2.37 4.19
C GLY A 120 24.31 2.56 5.50
N SER A 121 23.10 3.15 5.46
CA SER A 121 22.25 3.29 6.63
C SER A 121 21.73 1.92 7.10
N SER A 122 21.62 1.73 8.40
CA SER A 122 20.99 0.56 9.00
C SER A 122 19.46 0.57 8.80
N ALA A 123 18.81 -0.59 8.93
CA ALA A 123 17.36 -0.71 8.81
C ALA A 123 16.62 0.18 9.82
N GLU A 124 17.12 0.31 11.04
CA GLU A 124 16.56 1.19 12.07
C GLU A 124 16.64 2.67 11.66
N GLU A 125 17.80 3.10 11.15
CA GLU A 125 18.00 4.48 10.67
C GLU A 125 17.09 4.78 9.46
N ILE A 126 16.97 3.82 8.54
CA ILE A 126 16.07 3.93 7.40
C ILE A 126 14.63 4.10 7.89
N ALA A 127 14.15 3.22 8.77
CA ALA A 127 12.78 3.29 9.28
C ALA A 127 12.51 4.64 9.96
N LYS A 128 13.43 5.15 10.79
CA LYS A 128 13.32 6.47 11.41
C LYS A 128 13.27 7.61 10.39
N ALA A 129 14.12 7.57 9.37
CA ALA A 129 14.10 8.57 8.30
C ALA A 129 12.78 8.56 7.54
N LEU A 130 12.24 7.38 7.21
CA LEU A 130 10.96 7.26 6.53
C LEU A 130 9.79 7.78 7.37
N GLU A 131 9.80 7.57 8.69
CA GLU A 131 8.80 8.10 9.62
C GLU A 131 8.77 9.64 9.63
N GLU A 132 9.91 10.31 9.43
CA GLU A 132 9.97 11.77 9.31
C GLU A 132 9.60 12.25 7.91
N GLU A 133 10.15 11.62 6.86
CA GLU A 133 9.98 12.08 5.49
C GLU A 133 8.58 11.82 4.93
N LYS A 134 7.86 10.81 5.40
CA LYS A 134 6.47 10.57 4.98
C LYS A 134 5.55 11.77 5.20
N LYS A 135 5.85 12.61 6.19
CA LYS A 135 5.10 13.83 6.52
C LYS A 135 5.21 14.90 5.41
N ASN A 136 6.24 14.81 4.59
CA ASN A 136 6.52 15.73 3.48
C ASN A 136 5.88 15.25 2.15
N ILE A 137 5.26 14.07 2.14
CA ILE A 137 4.64 13.52 0.94
C ILE A 137 3.17 13.87 0.91
N VAL A 138 2.77 14.63 -0.09
CA VAL A 138 1.37 14.97 -0.36
C VAL A 138 0.95 14.36 -1.69
N ILE A 139 -0.06 13.51 -1.66
CA ILE A 139 -0.68 12.97 -2.87
C ILE A 139 -1.90 13.81 -3.21
N VAL A 140 -1.93 14.32 -4.43
CA VAL A 140 -3.07 15.03 -4.99
C VAL A 140 -3.51 14.30 -6.25
N ALA A 141 -4.76 13.95 -6.34
CA ALA A 141 -5.32 13.28 -7.51
C ALA A 141 -6.59 13.98 -8.01
N LEU A 142 -6.64 14.24 -9.31
CA LEU A 142 -7.85 14.63 -10.01
C LEU A 142 -8.58 13.34 -10.41
N VAL A 143 -9.83 13.20 -10.01
CA VAL A 143 -10.64 12.03 -10.35
C VAL A 143 -11.90 12.44 -11.09
N ASP A 144 -12.41 11.57 -11.96
CA ASP A 144 -13.64 11.84 -12.70
C ASP A 144 -14.89 11.66 -11.82
N THR A 145 -14.82 10.79 -10.80
CA THR A 145 -15.92 10.50 -9.89
C THR A 145 -15.41 10.02 -8.53
N LEU A 146 -16.16 10.31 -7.48
CA LEU A 146 -15.94 9.78 -6.13
C LEU A 146 -16.68 8.45 -5.88
N GLU A 147 -17.41 7.95 -6.86
CA GLU A 147 -18.29 6.78 -6.71
C GLU A 147 -17.53 5.55 -6.23
N TYR A 148 -16.35 5.27 -6.80
CA TYR A 148 -15.52 4.11 -6.44
C TYR A 148 -14.96 4.23 -5.02
N LEU A 149 -14.51 5.42 -4.62
CA LEU A 149 -14.02 5.67 -3.26
C LEU A 149 -15.14 5.53 -2.23
N LYS A 150 -16.35 5.99 -2.58
CA LYS A 150 -17.55 5.84 -1.74
C LYS A 150 -17.94 4.38 -1.58
N ARG A 151 -18.02 3.64 -2.68
CA ARG A 151 -18.35 2.20 -2.67
C ARG A 151 -17.29 1.38 -1.94
N GLY A 152 -16.03 1.72 -2.12
CA GLY A 152 -14.91 1.11 -1.39
C GLY A 152 -14.84 1.50 0.09
N GLY A 153 -15.60 2.50 0.55
CA GLY A 153 -15.60 2.95 1.94
C GLY A 153 -14.37 3.77 2.34
N ARG A 154 -13.59 4.28 1.38
CA ARG A 154 -12.37 5.09 1.62
C ARG A 154 -12.65 6.59 1.55
N ILE A 155 -13.93 6.98 1.44
CA ILE A 155 -14.41 8.35 1.60
C ILE A 155 -15.75 8.33 2.33
N SER A 156 -16.03 9.33 3.15
CA SER A 156 -17.31 9.41 3.85
C SER A 156 -18.47 9.64 2.87
N LYS A 157 -19.66 9.13 3.21
CA LYS A 157 -20.87 9.33 2.39
C LYS A 157 -21.20 10.82 2.22
N THR A 158 -20.93 11.63 3.23
CA THR A 158 -21.17 13.09 3.23
C THR A 158 -20.23 13.81 2.26
N ALA A 159 -18.94 13.47 2.28
CA ALA A 159 -17.95 14.05 1.36
C ALA A 159 -18.23 13.65 -0.09
N ALA A 160 -18.67 12.41 -0.33
CA ALA A 160 -19.03 11.93 -1.67
C ALA A 160 -20.31 12.61 -2.23
N PHE A 161 -21.25 13.01 -1.36
CA PHE A 161 -22.47 13.70 -1.78
C PHE A 161 -22.19 15.11 -2.31
N ALA A 162 -21.26 15.84 -1.72
CA ALA A 162 -20.90 17.19 -2.16
C ALA A 162 -20.28 17.22 -3.58
N GLY A 163 -19.59 16.15 -3.99
CA GLY A 163 -18.98 16.05 -5.34
C GLY A 163 -19.93 15.60 -6.47
N GLY A 164 -21.14 15.12 -6.14
CA GLY A 164 -22.08 14.57 -7.13
C GLY A 164 -23.08 15.56 -7.76
N ILE A 165 -23.10 16.82 -7.32
CA ILE A 165 -24.19 17.76 -7.65
C ILE A 165 -23.93 18.61 -8.90
N LEU A 166 -22.69 18.71 -9.37
CA LEU A 166 -22.35 19.54 -10.54
C LEU A 166 -21.20 18.85 -11.28
N ASN A 167 -21.26 18.65 -12.51
CA ASN A 167 -20.22 18.18 -13.46
C ASN A 167 -18.77 18.65 -13.11
N ILE A 168 -18.43 18.57 -11.82
CA ILE A 168 -17.17 19.01 -11.20
C ILE A 168 -16.28 17.77 -11.07
N LYS A 169 -15.06 17.86 -11.57
CA LYS A 169 -14.03 16.84 -11.33
C LYS A 169 -13.41 17.07 -9.96
N PRO A 170 -13.59 16.15 -9.00
CA PRO A 170 -13.06 16.32 -7.66
C PRO A 170 -11.52 16.21 -7.66
N VAL A 171 -10.90 17.06 -6.85
CA VAL A 171 -9.50 16.88 -6.45
C VAL A 171 -9.50 16.28 -5.06
N ILE A 172 -8.83 15.15 -4.91
CA ILE A 172 -8.63 14.50 -3.61
C ILE A 172 -7.19 14.68 -3.16
N SER A 173 -7.00 14.83 -1.87
CA SER A 173 -5.68 14.83 -1.25
C SER A 173 -5.63 13.72 -0.19
N VAL A 174 -4.51 13.04 -0.11
CA VAL A 174 -4.20 12.10 0.97
C VAL A 174 -3.35 12.86 1.98
N THR A 175 -3.92 13.14 3.13
CA THR A 175 -3.28 13.87 4.22
C THR A 175 -3.51 13.15 5.54
N ASP A 176 -2.67 13.43 6.51
CA ASP A 176 -2.72 12.82 7.85
C ASP A 176 -3.76 13.46 8.79
N GLY A 177 -4.71 14.23 8.29
CA GLY A 177 -5.73 14.83 9.17
C GLY A 177 -6.70 15.69 8.43
#